data_eeb30857625a268cc247c46316809c6c
#
_entry.id   eeb30857625a268cc247c46316809c6c
#
_cell.length_a   1.000
_cell.length_b   1.000
_cell.length_c   1.000
_cell.angle_alpha   90.00
_cell.angle_beta   90.00
_cell.angle_gamma   90.00
#
_symmetry.space_group_name_H-M   'P 1'
#
loop_
_entity.id
_entity.type
_entity.pdbx_description
1 polymer ?
#
loop_
_entity_poly.entity_id
_entity_poly.type
_entity_poly.pdbx_seq_one_letter_code
_entity_poly.pdbx_strand_id
1 'polypeptide(L)'
;SDFYADRHGVRTRYLQLMSRLAHHFRGHRGVIGFDPLNEPWGDEVRELSPLYHDVARVVRAELPDAILFLEGHVLTNGGFLGSALPKPTFDNYAYAPHYYDAGVLLGHSYSGISTGADIAFALMTQKAQALGAPLLLGEYGAPAGTHRADDYLTLLHRHLNRALASG
;
A
#
# COMPACT_ATOMS: atom_id res chain seq x y z
N SER A 1 -0.63 -14.95 12.65
CA SER A 1 -0.75 -16.08 11.69
C SER A 1 0.53 -16.89 11.65
N ASP A 2 0.48 -18.07 11.02
CA ASP A 2 1.63 -18.96 10.88
C ASP A 2 2.76 -18.31 10.07
N PHE A 3 2.40 -17.47 9.11
CA PHE A 3 3.36 -16.71 8.32
C PHE A 3 4.18 -15.73 9.19
N TYR A 4 3.54 -14.86 9.96
CA TYR A 4 4.25 -13.89 10.79
C TYR A 4 5.04 -14.54 11.92
N ALA A 5 4.53 -15.65 12.47
CA ALA A 5 5.20 -16.44 13.50
C ALA A 5 6.32 -17.36 12.96
N ASP A 6 6.59 -17.31 11.66
CA ASP A 6 7.57 -18.15 10.95
C ASP A 6 7.37 -19.66 11.19
N ARG A 7 6.12 -20.11 11.40
CA ARG A 7 5.86 -21.54 11.56
C ARG A 7 6.28 -22.28 10.31
N HIS A 8 6.99 -23.36 10.48
CA HIS A 8 7.57 -24.17 9.38
C HIS A 8 8.53 -23.41 8.45
N GLY A 9 9.06 -22.26 8.89
CA GLY A 9 10.00 -21.45 8.12
C GLY A 9 9.38 -20.72 6.92
N VAL A 10 8.07 -20.44 6.94
CA VAL A 10 7.36 -19.82 5.81
C VAL A 10 7.83 -18.39 5.61
N ARG A 11 7.94 -17.58 6.69
CA ARG A 11 8.47 -16.22 6.63
C ARG A 11 9.92 -16.21 6.18
N THR A 12 10.73 -17.10 6.72
CA THR A 12 12.14 -17.25 6.32
C THR A 12 12.27 -17.50 4.81
N ARG A 13 11.47 -18.41 4.25
CA ARG A 13 11.47 -18.69 2.80
C ARG A 13 10.99 -17.50 1.99
N TYR A 14 9.99 -16.76 2.49
CA TYR A 14 9.52 -15.54 1.85
C TYR A 14 10.63 -14.47 1.80
N LEU A 15 11.37 -14.25 2.89
CA LEU A 15 12.50 -13.32 2.90
C LEU A 15 13.63 -13.76 1.94
N GLN A 16 13.89 -15.05 1.82
CA GLN A 16 14.82 -15.58 0.81
C GLN A 16 14.33 -15.31 -0.61
N LEU A 17 13.01 -15.42 -0.87
CA LEU A 17 12.42 -15.06 -2.15
C LEU A 17 12.62 -13.57 -2.45
N MET A 18 12.32 -12.68 -1.51
CA MET A 18 12.50 -11.24 -1.67
C MET A 18 13.97 -10.88 -1.96
N SER A 19 14.92 -11.50 -1.29
CA SER A 19 16.36 -11.34 -1.58
C SER A 19 16.69 -11.80 -3.01
N ARG A 20 16.18 -12.95 -3.45
CA ARG A 20 16.41 -13.45 -4.83
C ARG A 20 15.79 -12.55 -5.89
N LEU A 21 14.59 -12.02 -5.65
CA LEU A 21 13.94 -11.06 -6.56
C LEU A 21 14.77 -9.78 -6.66
N ALA A 22 15.22 -9.22 -5.53
CA ALA A 22 16.07 -8.05 -5.52
C ALA A 22 17.40 -8.30 -6.25
N HIS A 23 18.01 -9.45 -6.03
CA HIS A 23 19.22 -9.85 -6.76
C HIS A 23 18.97 -9.95 -8.27
N HIS A 24 17.85 -10.58 -8.69
CA HIS A 24 17.49 -10.73 -10.10
C HIS A 24 17.32 -9.38 -10.80
N PHE A 25 16.74 -8.39 -10.13
CA PHE A 25 16.50 -7.07 -10.69
C PHE A 25 17.66 -6.08 -10.50
N ARG A 26 18.80 -6.52 -9.98
CA ARG A 26 20.00 -5.69 -9.84
C ARG A 26 20.41 -5.10 -11.19
N GLY A 27 20.51 -3.78 -11.27
CA GLY A 27 20.85 -3.08 -12.50
C GLY A 27 19.71 -2.84 -13.49
N HIS A 28 18.51 -3.33 -13.21
CA HIS A 28 17.32 -3.07 -14.04
C HIS A 28 16.73 -1.70 -13.72
N ARG A 29 16.96 -0.71 -14.61
CA ARG A 29 16.49 0.67 -14.42
C ARG A 29 14.96 0.84 -14.39
N GLY A 30 14.21 -0.12 -14.90
CA GLY A 30 12.74 -0.11 -14.88
C GLY A 30 12.11 -0.55 -13.56
N VAL A 31 12.92 -1.06 -12.61
CA VAL A 31 12.44 -1.50 -11.30
C VAL A 31 12.89 -0.49 -10.26
N ILE A 32 11.95 0.25 -9.68
CA ILE A 32 12.21 1.29 -8.68
C ILE A 32 12.08 0.80 -7.25
N GLY A 33 11.40 -0.32 -7.03
CA GLY A 33 11.14 -0.83 -5.69
C GLY A 33 10.23 -2.04 -5.68
N PHE A 34 9.74 -2.39 -4.50
CA PHE A 34 8.90 -3.55 -4.25
C PHE A 34 7.76 -3.21 -3.31
N ASP A 35 6.58 -3.75 -3.61
CA ASP A 35 5.50 -3.90 -2.66
C ASP A 35 5.69 -5.26 -1.96
N PRO A 36 5.98 -5.28 -0.65
CA PRO A 36 6.30 -6.52 0.04
C PRO A 36 5.11 -7.46 0.19
N LEU A 37 3.89 -6.95 0.34
CA LEU A 37 2.74 -7.81 0.62
C LEU A 37 1.44 -7.08 0.29
N ASN A 38 0.77 -7.54 -0.76
CA ASN A 38 -0.50 -7.00 -1.21
C ASN A 38 -1.61 -7.27 -0.18
N GLU A 39 -2.34 -6.22 0.20
CA GLU A 39 -3.51 -6.23 1.09
C GLU A 39 -3.33 -7.14 2.33
N PRO A 40 -2.30 -6.88 3.14
CA PRO A 40 -1.92 -7.79 4.20
C PRO A 40 -2.99 -7.92 5.30
N TRP A 41 -3.14 -9.14 5.78
CA TRP A 41 -3.85 -9.45 7.02
C TRP A 41 -2.83 -9.63 8.14
N GLY A 42 -2.87 -8.79 9.16
CA GLY A 42 -1.95 -8.88 10.29
C GLY A 42 -2.01 -7.64 11.17
N ASP A 43 -1.56 -7.78 12.42
CA ASP A 43 -1.40 -6.64 13.31
C ASP A 43 -0.30 -5.70 12.76
N GLU A 44 -0.67 -4.44 12.50
CA GLU A 44 0.25 -3.49 11.86
C GLU A 44 1.51 -3.21 12.67
N VAL A 45 1.40 -3.23 14.00
CA VAL A 45 2.51 -2.95 14.92
C VAL A 45 3.34 -4.20 15.19
N ARG A 46 2.68 -5.33 15.46
CA ARG A 46 3.33 -6.54 15.95
C ARG A 46 3.76 -7.50 14.84
N GLU A 47 3.13 -7.43 13.67
CA GLU A 47 3.34 -8.36 12.57
C GLU A 47 3.84 -7.66 11.30
N LEU A 48 3.12 -6.64 10.78
CA LEU A 48 3.49 -5.98 9.52
C LEU A 48 4.77 -5.16 9.66
N SER A 49 4.86 -4.30 10.67
CA SER A 49 6.05 -3.46 10.87
C SER A 49 7.34 -4.28 10.97
N PRO A 50 7.43 -5.35 11.81
CA PRO A 50 8.62 -6.23 11.82
C PRO A 50 8.90 -6.92 10.48
N LEU A 51 7.85 -7.33 9.74
CA LEU A 51 8.03 -7.91 8.41
C LEU A 51 8.67 -6.91 7.45
N TYR A 52 8.18 -5.66 7.42
CA TYR A 52 8.71 -4.61 6.56
C TYR A 52 10.18 -4.29 6.85
N HIS A 53 10.58 -4.30 8.12
CA HIS A 53 12.00 -4.14 8.49
C HIS A 53 12.86 -5.31 7.97
N ASP A 54 12.38 -6.55 8.08
CA ASP A 54 13.10 -7.70 7.55
C ASP A 54 13.20 -7.68 6.02
N VAL A 55 12.11 -7.29 5.33
CA VAL A 55 12.12 -7.14 3.86
C VAL A 55 13.08 -6.02 3.45
N ALA A 56 13.05 -4.86 4.12
CA ALA A 56 13.98 -3.77 3.86
C ALA A 56 15.43 -4.26 3.95
N ARG A 57 15.75 -4.99 4.99
CA ARG A 57 17.11 -5.52 5.21
C ARG A 57 17.56 -6.45 4.08
N VAL A 58 16.71 -7.41 3.65
CA VAL A 58 17.11 -8.40 2.63
C VAL A 58 17.09 -7.83 1.21
N VAL A 59 16.14 -6.94 0.91
CA VAL A 59 16.06 -6.27 -0.40
C VAL A 59 17.21 -5.32 -0.59
N ARG A 60 17.55 -4.51 0.39
CA ARG A 60 18.62 -3.49 0.28
C ARG A 60 20.02 -4.04 0.35
N ALA A 61 20.20 -5.25 0.85
CA ALA A 61 21.46 -5.95 0.68
C ALA A 61 21.81 -6.17 -0.81
N GLU A 62 20.80 -6.23 -1.69
CA GLU A 62 20.94 -6.44 -3.13
C GLU A 62 20.71 -5.15 -3.95
N LEU A 63 19.76 -4.34 -3.54
CA LEU A 63 19.33 -3.07 -4.16
C LEU A 63 19.21 -1.97 -3.10
N PRO A 64 20.33 -1.28 -2.77
CA PRO A 64 20.38 -0.29 -1.67
C PRO A 64 19.33 0.83 -1.79
N ASP A 65 19.04 1.26 -3.02
CA ASP A 65 18.15 2.39 -3.31
C ASP A 65 16.70 1.97 -3.58
N ALA A 66 16.34 0.68 -3.41
CA ALA A 66 15.00 0.21 -3.66
C ALA A 66 13.97 0.88 -2.73
N ILE A 67 12.90 1.41 -3.31
CA ILE A 67 11.75 1.92 -2.57
C ILE A 67 10.93 0.72 -2.07
N LEU A 68 10.49 0.77 -0.81
CA LEU A 68 9.45 -0.14 -0.32
C LEU A 68 8.10 0.57 -0.30
N PHE A 69 7.14 0.01 -1.00
CA PHE A 69 5.76 0.46 -1.02
C PHE A 69 5.01 -0.25 0.11
N LEU A 70 4.65 0.50 1.15
CA LEU A 70 4.13 -0.08 2.40
C LEU A 70 2.62 0.08 2.46
N GLU A 71 1.94 -1.02 2.68
CA GLU A 71 0.51 -1.06 2.91
C GLU A 71 0.20 -1.23 4.41
N GLY A 72 -0.98 -0.75 4.84
CA GLY A 72 -1.57 -1.10 6.13
C GLY A 72 -2.31 -2.44 6.07
N HIS A 73 -2.92 -2.85 7.19
CA HIS A 73 -3.87 -3.96 7.19
C HIS A 73 -4.98 -3.70 6.15
N VAL A 74 -5.47 -4.73 5.47
CA VAL A 74 -6.44 -4.59 4.37
C VAL A 74 -7.63 -3.66 4.67
N LEU A 75 -8.16 -3.66 5.89
CA LEU A 75 -9.27 -2.78 6.29
C LEU A 75 -8.84 -1.32 6.51
N THR A 76 -7.58 -1.08 6.90
CA THR A 76 -7.02 0.27 7.02
C THR A 76 -6.47 0.76 5.68
N ASN A 77 -5.98 -0.16 4.88
CA ASN A 77 -5.46 0.08 3.54
C ASN A 77 -6.54 0.66 2.62
N GLY A 78 -7.77 0.17 2.71
CA GLY A 78 -8.92 0.68 1.97
C GLY A 78 -9.51 2.00 2.47
N GLY A 79 -8.93 2.62 3.50
CA GLY A 79 -9.43 3.87 4.07
C GLY A 79 -10.73 3.74 4.89
N PHE A 80 -11.13 2.51 5.25
CA PHE A 80 -12.29 2.28 6.13
C PHE A 80 -11.97 2.62 7.59
N LEU A 81 -10.74 2.41 8.00
CA LEU A 81 -10.22 2.69 9.34
C LEU A 81 -8.87 3.41 9.25
N GLY A 82 -8.51 4.17 10.29
CA GLY A 82 -7.18 4.76 10.40
C GLY A 82 -6.11 3.68 10.62
N SER A 83 -5.01 3.74 9.88
CA SER A 83 -3.89 2.81 10.03
C SER A 83 -3.07 3.10 11.29
N ALA A 84 -2.72 2.05 12.03
CA ALA A 84 -1.81 2.08 13.18
C ALA A 84 -0.36 1.75 12.80
N LEU A 85 -0.05 1.59 11.50
CA LEU A 85 1.29 1.28 11.03
C LEU A 85 2.31 2.30 11.58
N PRO A 86 3.32 1.89 12.36
CA PRO A 86 4.30 2.82 12.91
C PRO A 86 5.27 3.31 11.83
N LYS A 87 5.83 4.50 12.03
CA LYS A 87 6.88 5.00 11.16
C LYS A 87 8.07 4.04 11.18
N PRO A 88 8.53 3.56 10.00
CA PRO A 88 9.71 2.70 9.92
C PRO A 88 10.98 3.41 10.41
N THR A 89 11.96 2.64 10.87
CA THR A 89 13.30 3.14 11.21
C THR A 89 14.28 3.07 10.04
N PHE A 90 13.81 2.68 8.88
CA PHE A 90 14.56 2.71 7.62
C PHE A 90 14.00 3.81 6.70
N ASP A 91 14.81 4.31 5.79
CA ASP A 91 14.45 5.34 4.82
C ASP A 91 13.89 4.76 3.52
N ASN A 92 13.61 5.61 2.53
CA ASN A 92 13.28 5.24 1.14
C ASN A 92 12.06 4.30 1.04
N TYR A 93 10.94 4.76 1.55
CA TYR A 93 9.64 4.07 1.45
C TYR A 93 8.54 5.05 1.07
N ALA A 94 7.46 4.52 0.52
CA ALA A 94 6.20 5.22 0.26
C ALA A 94 5.06 4.50 0.98
N TYR A 95 4.03 5.24 1.39
CA TYR A 95 2.79 4.65 1.85
C TYR A 95 1.89 4.39 0.65
N ALA A 96 1.50 3.13 0.42
CA ALA A 96 0.87 2.68 -0.81
C ALA A 96 -0.51 2.04 -0.57
N PRO A 97 -1.50 2.76 0.00
CA PRO A 97 -2.82 2.22 0.23
C PRO A 97 -3.59 2.01 -1.07
N HIS A 98 -4.65 1.22 -1.00
CA HIS A 98 -5.61 0.98 -2.07
C HIS A 98 -6.93 1.71 -1.79
N TYR A 99 -7.69 2.01 -2.84
CA TYR A 99 -9.03 2.52 -2.66
C TYR A 99 -10.02 1.93 -3.67
N TYR A 100 -11.03 1.28 -3.14
CA TYR A 100 -12.18 0.82 -3.89
C TYR A 100 -13.47 1.21 -3.17
N ASP A 101 -14.35 1.94 -3.86
CA ASP A 101 -15.68 2.22 -3.32
C ASP A 101 -16.52 0.94 -3.32
N ALA A 102 -17.09 0.58 -2.17
CA ALA A 102 -17.83 -0.66 -2.01
C ALA A 102 -19.10 -0.71 -2.90
N GLY A 103 -19.77 0.43 -3.08
CA GLY A 103 -20.95 0.52 -3.96
C GLY A 103 -20.55 0.33 -5.43
N VAL A 104 -19.40 0.85 -5.84
CA VAL A 104 -18.85 0.66 -7.18
C VAL A 104 -18.41 -0.79 -7.37
N LEU A 105 -17.66 -1.34 -6.41
CA LEU A 105 -17.07 -2.67 -6.53
C LEU A 105 -18.15 -3.78 -6.53
N LEU A 106 -19.14 -3.68 -5.65
CA LEU A 106 -20.16 -4.71 -5.47
C LEU A 106 -21.45 -4.41 -6.25
N GLY A 107 -21.82 -3.13 -6.38
CA GLY A 107 -23.04 -2.69 -7.02
C GLY A 107 -22.90 -2.31 -8.50
N HIS A 108 -21.70 -2.29 -9.03
CA HIS A 108 -21.39 -1.86 -10.40
C HIS A 108 -21.99 -0.49 -10.76
N SER A 109 -22.10 0.41 -9.77
CA SER A 109 -22.69 1.73 -9.96
C SER A 109 -22.10 2.75 -8.99
N TYR A 110 -21.71 3.91 -9.51
CA TYR A 110 -21.32 5.03 -8.68
C TYR A 110 -22.56 5.89 -8.36
N SER A 111 -22.85 6.08 -7.08
CA SER A 111 -24.00 6.85 -6.61
C SER A 111 -23.90 8.36 -6.87
N GLY A 112 -22.69 8.86 -7.10
CA GLY A 112 -22.41 10.30 -7.16
C GLY A 112 -22.08 10.92 -5.80
N ILE A 113 -22.06 10.12 -4.71
CA ILE A 113 -21.72 10.57 -3.36
C ILE A 113 -20.22 10.36 -3.13
N SER A 114 -19.50 11.43 -2.77
CA SER A 114 -18.05 11.41 -2.58
C SER A 114 -17.61 11.17 -1.13
N THR A 115 -18.52 11.22 -0.16
CA THR A 115 -18.18 11.22 1.27
C THR A 115 -17.26 10.06 1.68
N GLY A 116 -17.47 8.86 1.15
CA GLY A 116 -16.60 7.71 1.41
C GLY A 116 -15.18 7.94 0.93
N ALA A 117 -15.03 8.43 -0.30
CA ALA A 117 -13.72 8.79 -0.86
C ALA A 117 -13.08 9.95 -0.09
N ASP A 118 -13.84 10.99 0.24
CA ASP A 118 -13.34 12.14 0.99
C ASP A 118 -12.72 11.71 2.33
N ILE A 119 -13.41 10.85 3.08
CA ILE A 119 -12.92 10.30 4.37
C ILE A 119 -11.69 9.41 4.15
N ALA A 120 -11.75 8.47 3.21
CA ALA A 120 -10.66 7.54 2.94
C ALA A 120 -9.37 8.27 2.57
N PHE A 121 -9.45 9.22 1.61
CA PHE A 121 -8.28 9.99 1.20
C PHE A 121 -7.75 10.91 2.32
N ALA A 122 -8.62 11.44 3.18
CA ALA A 122 -8.18 12.20 4.35
C ALA A 122 -7.37 11.32 5.32
N LEU A 123 -7.85 10.11 5.62
CA LEU A 123 -7.14 9.14 6.49
C LEU A 123 -5.81 8.70 5.87
N MET A 124 -5.77 8.40 4.57
CA MET A 124 -4.56 8.02 3.85
C MET A 124 -3.53 9.14 3.86
N THR A 125 -3.95 10.38 3.58
CA THR A 125 -3.07 11.56 3.60
C THR A 125 -2.52 11.81 5.00
N GLN A 126 -3.37 11.77 6.03
CA GLN A 126 -2.94 11.90 7.42
C GLN A 126 -1.91 10.83 7.81
N LYS A 127 -2.12 9.59 7.38
CA LYS A 127 -1.17 8.50 7.65
C LYS A 127 0.15 8.72 6.92
N ALA A 128 0.15 9.07 5.64
CA ALA A 128 1.36 9.37 4.88
C ALA A 128 2.18 10.49 5.55
N GLN A 129 1.52 11.56 6.00
CA GLN A 129 2.16 12.64 6.75
C GLN A 129 2.75 12.16 8.08
N ALA A 130 2.02 11.35 8.84
CA ALA A 130 2.51 10.78 10.11
C ALA A 130 3.73 9.86 9.91
N LEU A 131 3.77 9.15 8.79
CA LEU A 131 4.92 8.33 8.39
C LEU A 131 6.09 9.20 7.87
N GLY A 132 5.83 10.43 7.43
CA GLY A 132 6.80 11.24 6.69
C GLY A 132 7.12 10.63 5.32
N ALA A 133 6.13 10.04 4.67
CA ALA A 133 6.26 9.29 3.43
C ALA A 133 5.44 9.92 2.30
N PRO A 134 5.87 9.83 1.03
CA PRO A 134 5.00 10.07 -0.11
C PRO A 134 3.79 9.13 -0.08
N LEU A 135 2.63 9.62 -0.54
CA LEU A 135 1.44 8.82 -0.76
C LEU A 135 1.41 8.34 -2.22
N LEU A 136 1.36 7.04 -2.43
CA LEU A 136 1.08 6.40 -3.71
C LEU A 136 -0.23 5.64 -3.59
N LEU A 137 -1.25 5.98 -4.38
CA LEU A 137 -2.43 5.10 -4.46
C LEU A 137 -2.05 3.87 -5.28
N GLY A 138 -1.79 2.74 -4.60
CA GLY A 138 -1.27 1.50 -5.20
C GLY A 138 -2.28 0.85 -6.14
N GLU A 139 -3.55 0.81 -5.72
CA GLU A 139 -4.63 0.28 -6.53
C GLU A 139 -5.90 1.12 -6.42
N TYR A 140 -6.62 1.24 -7.53
CA TYR A 140 -7.96 1.80 -7.60
C TYR A 140 -8.63 1.37 -8.90
N GLY A 141 -9.96 1.44 -8.95
CA GLY A 141 -10.66 1.10 -10.19
C GLY A 141 -12.13 0.82 -10.01
N ALA A 142 -12.75 0.41 -11.11
CA ALA A 142 -14.12 -0.03 -11.15
C ALA A 142 -14.26 -1.26 -12.08
N PRO A 143 -15.17 -2.19 -11.79
CA PRO A 143 -15.47 -3.29 -12.71
C PRO A 143 -15.90 -2.79 -14.09
N ALA A 144 -15.61 -3.56 -15.13
CA ALA A 144 -16.07 -3.23 -16.49
C ALA A 144 -17.60 -3.12 -16.53
N GLY A 145 -18.10 -2.10 -17.22
CA GLY A 145 -19.55 -1.84 -17.32
C GLY A 145 -20.16 -1.14 -16.10
N THR A 146 -19.35 -0.67 -15.15
CA THR A 146 -19.84 0.14 -14.03
C THR A 146 -20.59 1.37 -14.52
N HIS A 147 -21.81 1.57 -14.05
CA HIS A 147 -22.58 2.79 -14.33
C HIS A 147 -21.88 4.00 -13.69
N ARG A 148 -21.70 5.07 -14.47
CA ARG A 148 -21.00 6.31 -14.08
C ARG A 148 -19.52 6.08 -13.68
N ALA A 149 -18.82 5.13 -14.32
CA ALA A 149 -17.40 4.86 -14.04
C ALA A 149 -16.52 6.10 -14.24
N ASP A 150 -16.76 6.89 -15.30
CA ASP A 150 -15.98 8.09 -15.61
C ASP A 150 -16.11 9.18 -14.53
N ASP A 151 -17.32 9.36 -13.96
CA ASP A 151 -17.54 10.27 -12.83
C ASP A 151 -16.76 9.83 -11.60
N TYR A 152 -16.77 8.52 -11.33
CA TYR A 152 -16.03 7.92 -10.22
C TYR A 152 -14.51 8.08 -10.38
N LEU A 153 -13.96 7.74 -11.54
CA LEU A 153 -12.53 7.90 -11.81
C LEU A 153 -12.10 9.37 -11.79
N THR A 154 -12.95 10.28 -12.29
CA THR A 154 -12.72 11.72 -12.19
C THR A 154 -12.65 12.19 -10.73
N LEU A 155 -13.51 11.68 -9.86
CA LEU A 155 -13.46 11.95 -8.42
C LEU A 155 -12.11 11.50 -7.83
N LEU A 156 -11.67 10.26 -8.10
CA LEU A 156 -10.39 9.74 -7.59
C LEU A 156 -9.20 10.59 -8.06
N HIS A 157 -9.16 10.97 -9.33
CA HIS A 157 -8.10 11.83 -9.87
C HIS A 157 -8.09 13.22 -9.21
N ARG A 158 -9.25 13.78 -8.85
CA ARG A 158 -9.30 15.05 -8.09
C ARG A 158 -8.67 14.91 -6.71
N HIS A 159 -8.91 13.79 -6.01
CA HIS A 159 -8.28 13.53 -4.70
C HIS A 159 -6.76 13.39 -4.82
N LEU A 160 -6.28 12.61 -5.80
CA LEU A 160 -4.86 12.45 -6.06
C LEU A 160 -4.18 13.78 -6.37
N ASN A 161 -4.79 14.62 -7.23
CA ASN A 161 -4.25 15.93 -7.57
C ASN A 161 -4.21 16.89 -6.37
N ARG A 162 -5.19 16.82 -5.45
CA ARG A 162 -5.17 17.60 -4.21
C ARG A 162 -4.05 17.13 -3.28
N ALA A 163 -3.86 15.83 -3.14
CA ALA A 163 -2.78 15.27 -2.33
C ALA A 163 -1.40 15.71 -2.85
N LEU A 164 -1.20 15.72 -4.17
CA LEU A 164 0.04 16.20 -4.81
C LEU A 164 0.28 17.71 -4.59
N ALA A 165 -0.79 18.51 -4.54
CA ALA A 165 -0.68 19.96 -4.35
C ALA A 165 -0.44 20.38 -2.89
N SER A 166 -0.63 19.48 -1.93
CA SER A 166 -0.49 19.74 -0.49
C SER A 166 0.82 19.22 0.12
N GLY A 167 1.70 18.61 -0.71
CA GLY A 167 2.97 17.99 -0.31
C GLY A 167 4.20 18.89 -0.53
#